data_8cc004562cfc7ab45f6adbc80e249a0a
#
_entry.id   8cc004562cfc7ab45f6adbc80e249a0a
#
_cell.length_a   1.000
_cell.length_b   1.000
_cell.length_c   1.000
_cell.angle_alpha   90.00
_cell.angle_beta   90.00
_cell.angle_gamma   90.00
#
_symmetry.space_group_name_H-M   'P 1'
#
loop_
_entity.id
_entity.type
_entity.pdbx_description
1 polymer ?
#
loop_
_entity_poly.entity_id
_entity_poly.type
_entity_poly.pdbx_seq_one_letter_code
_entity_poly.pdbx_strand_id
1 'polypeptide(L)'
;MLFALAAGVLSVLGGAFMPPLLIPAAAAIGFIGNAYGTLYCGIALAVSLGGIAALLSSNVLTMLCIAGFVLLSSVTLGIGLRKRLPYRLLAVLVAFFALAALYLDTALPSLLAGKEPFAGIVELFYQLEDAYKQAGLDISSLQLSTEVLPEVFYGVLIALAEGVGFLTVVLAKWFSTKAKADVRPMAPFVRWQLPSSLRIGMPMIAAAIILMFILNYGGAETVMNTAFGLFMPLFAATGIASFIYIFSRNRPNQSVSPFAVVLMAFVICFSPFLLAGFGLVELYTGFRLKMMRVDDKILSLIHISEPTRR
;
A
#
# COMPACT_ATOMS: atom_id res chain seq x y z
N MET A 1 -29.09 3.88 0.37
CA MET A 1 -28.94 5.24 -0.16
C MET A 1 -28.04 6.12 0.73
N LEU A 2 -28.30 6.28 2.00
CA LEU A 2 -27.53 7.15 2.92
C LEU A 2 -26.03 6.79 2.95
N PHE A 3 -25.69 5.49 2.95
CA PHE A 3 -24.31 5.01 2.91
C PHE A 3 -23.58 5.34 1.60
N ALA A 4 -24.30 5.34 0.47
CA ALA A 4 -23.74 5.71 -0.82
C ALA A 4 -23.43 7.21 -0.89
N LEU A 5 -24.32 8.05 -0.36
CA LEU A 5 -24.09 9.49 -0.24
C LEU A 5 -22.91 9.78 0.68
N ALA A 6 -22.83 9.12 1.85
CA ALA A 6 -21.72 9.29 2.79
C ALA A 6 -20.36 8.91 2.20
N ALA A 7 -20.31 7.80 1.45
CA ALA A 7 -19.07 7.38 0.78
C ALA A 7 -18.66 8.37 -0.34
N GLY A 8 -19.61 8.90 -1.10
CA GLY A 8 -19.37 9.95 -2.08
C GLY A 8 -18.85 11.24 -1.44
N VAL A 9 -19.48 11.72 -0.36
CA VAL A 9 -19.02 12.90 0.39
C VAL A 9 -17.63 12.69 0.99
N LEU A 10 -17.34 11.50 1.53
CA LEU A 10 -16.03 11.17 2.05
C LEU A 10 -14.94 11.29 0.98
N SER A 11 -15.26 10.88 -0.25
CA SER A 11 -14.36 11.02 -1.40
C SER A 11 -14.10 12.49 -1.76
N VAL A 12 -15.14 13.32 -1.70
CA VAL A 12 -15.03 14.78 -1.94
C VAL A 12 -14.13 15.44 -0.89
N LEU A 13 -14.34 15.12 0.39
CA LEU A 13 -13.49 15.62 1.47
C LEU A 13 -12.05 15.14 1.34
N GLY A 14 -11.85 13.89 0.92
CA GLY A 14 -10.52 13.34 0.64
C GLY A 14 -9.81 14.06 -0.49
N GLY A 15 -10.51 14.29 -1.59
CA GLY A 15 -9.95 14.99 -2.74
C GLY A 15 -9.58 16.45 -2.49
N ALA A 16 -10.41 17.15 -1.71
CA ALA A 16 -10.24 18.59 -1.50
C ALA A 16 -9.34 18.95 -0.31
N PHE A 17 -9.36 18.16 0.78
CA PHE A 17 -8.75 18.57 2.04
C PHE A 17 -7.79 17.55 2.64
N MET A 18 -8.06 16.23 2.51
CA MET A 18 -7.31 15.17 3.17
C MET A 18 -7.11 13.95 2.26
N PRO A 19 -6.11 13.92 1.38
CA PRO A 19 -5.87 12.83 0.44
C PRO A 19 -5.93 11.40 1.04
N PRO A 20 -5.49 11.13 2.27
CA PRO A 20 -5.64 9.81 2.87
C PRO A 20 -7.08 9.30 2.98
N LEU A 21 -8.09 10.19 3.02
CA LEU A 21 -9.51 9.81 3.04
C LEU A 21 -10.00 9.21 1.70
N LEU A 22 -9.26 9.38 0.62
CA LEU A 22 -9.56 8.73 -0.67
C LEU A 22 -9.49 7.21 -0.57
N ILE A 23 -8.63 6.68 0.30
CA ILE A 23 -8.47 5.24 0.52
C ILE A 23 -9.76 4.61 1.06
N PRO A 24 -10.29 5.02 2.23
CA PRO A 24 -11.55 4.49 2.73
C PRO A 24 -12.75 4.85 1.85
N ALA A 25 -12.72 5.98 1.15
CA ALA A 25 -13.78 6.36 0.23
C ALA A 25 -13.87 5.40 -0.97
N ALA A 26 -12.77 5.16 -1.67
CA ALA A 26 -12.72 4.21 -2.79
C ALA A 26 -13.10 2.79 -2.34
N ALA A 27 -12.62 2.37 -1.17
CA ALA A 27 -12.98 1.10 -0.56
C ALA A 27 -14.48 0.97 -0.27
N ALA A 28 -15.09 2.04 0.30
CA ALA A 28 -16.53 2.06 0.62
C ALA A 28 -17.39 2.07 -0.65
N ILE A 29 -17.03 2.84 -1.68
CA ILE A 29 -17.75 2.86 -2.96
C ILE A 29 -17.65 1.50 -3.65
N GLY A 30 -16.46 0.89 -3.69
CA GLY A 30 -16.26 -0.44 -4.23
C GLY A 30 -17.06 -1.51 -3.47
N PHE A 31 -17.09 -1.44 -2.14
CA PHE A 31 -17.94 -2.30 -1.31
C PHE A 31 -19.43 -2.13 -1.63
N ILE A 32 -19.91 -0.89 -1.79
CA ILE A 32 -21.30 -0.61 -2.15
C ILE A 32 -21.66 -1.28 -3.48
N GLY A 33 -20.77 -1.23 -4.46
CA GLY A 33 -20.92 -1.91 -5.76
C GLY A 33 -21.07 -3.43 -5.63
N ASN A 34 -20.34 -4.03 -4.68
CA ASN A 34 -20.45 -5.46 -4.39
C ASN A 34 -21.73 -5.82 -3.63
N ALA A 35 -22.03 -5.12 -2.54
CA ALA A 35 -23.09 -5.51 -1.59
C ALA A 35 -24.50 -5.03 -1.99
N TYR A 36 -24.60 -3.84 -2.59
CA TYR A 36 -25.89 -3.21 -2.89
C TYR A 36 -26.17 -3.03 -4.39
N GLY A 37 -25.18 -3.35 -5.23
CA GLY A 37 -25.33 -3.35 -6.69
C GLY A 37 -24.88 -2.05 -7.36
N THR A 38 -24.94 -2.08 -8.69
CA THR A 38 -24.37 -1.03 -9.56
C THR A 38 -25.06 0.32 -9.44
N LEU A 39 -26.37 0.33 -9.16
CA LEU A 39 -27.14 1.59 -9.02
C LEU A 39 -26.60 2.43 -7.85
N TYR A 40 -26.44 1.84 -6.67
CA TYR A 40 -25.94 2.56 -5.49
C TYR A 40 -24.46 2.94 -5.64
N CYS A 41 -23.66 2.12 -6.30
CA CYS A 41 -22.31 2.47 -6.68
C CYS A 41 -22.28 3.69 -7.63
N GLY A 42 -23.17 3.70 -8.62
CA GLY A 42 -23.32 4.82 -9.56
C GLY A 42 -23.70 6.12 -8.84
N ILE A 43 -24.61 6.08 -7.88
CA ILE A 43 -24.99 7.25 -7.06
C ILE A 43 -23.78 7.75 -6.26
N ALA A 44 -23.05 6.85 -5.59
CA ALA A 44 -21.86 7.23 -4.82
C ALA A 44 -20.78 7.85 -5.69
N LEU A 45 -20.54 7.28 -6.88
CA LEU A 45 -19.60 7.82 -7.87
C LEU A 45 -20.06 9.18 -8.42
N ALA A 46 -21.36 9.35 -8.72
CA ALA A 46 -21.89 10.61 -9.21
C ALA A 46 -21.70 11.74 -8.18
N VAL A 47 -22.00 11.49 -6.91
CA VAL A 47 -21.74 12.44 -5.81
C VAL A 47 -20.24 12.74 -5.67
N SER A 48 -19.41 11.68 -5.71
CA SER A 48 -17.96 11.82 -5.60
C SER A 48 -17.39 12.67 -6.74
N LEU A 49 -17.64 12.28 -7.97
CA LEU A 49 -17.09 12.95 -9.16
C LEU A 49 -17.63 14.38 -9.32
N GLY A 50 -18.93 14.58 -9.09
CA GLY A 50 -19.54 15.89 -9.11
C GLY A 50 -18.99 16.84 -8.05
N GLY A 51 -18.80 16.36 -6.83
CA GLY A 51 -18.22 17.14 -5.73
C GLY A 51 -16.73 17.44 -5.95
N ILE A 52 -15.94 16.47 -6.43
CA ILE A 52 -14.52 16.68 -6.78
C ILE A 52 -14.42 17.72 -7.90
N ALA A 53 -15.26 17.62 -8.94
CA ALA A 53 -15.27 18.58 -10.05
C ALA A 53 -15.65 19.99 -9.57
N ALA A 54 -16.61 20.12 -8.66
CA ALA A 54 -17.03 21.41 -8.13
C ALA A 54 -15.94 22.10 -7.27
N LEU A 55 -15.21 21.32 -6.44
CA LEU A 55 -14.22 21.87 -5.52
C LEU A 55 -12.82 22.05 -6.14
N LEU A 56 -12.45 21.22 -7.09
CA LEU A 56 -11.13 21.26 -7.76
C LEU A 56 -11.18 21.84 -9.18
N SER A 57 -12.22 22.59 -9.52
CA SER A 57 -12.38 23.19 -10.86
C SER A 57 -11.23 24.11 -11.26
N SER A 58 -10.51 24.69 -10.31
CA SER A 58 -9.33 25.53 -10.54
C SER A 58 -8.08 24.74 -10.95
N ASN A 59 -7.99 23.44 -10.57
CA ASN A 59 -6.88 22.56 -10.94
C ASN A 59 -7.41 21.31 -11.64
N VAL A 60 -7.63 21.46 -12.95
CA VAL A 60 -8.24 20.40 -13.80
C VAL A 60 -7.42 19.11 -13.77
N LEU A 61 -6.09 19.19 -13.73
CA LEU A 61 -5.23 18.01 -13.75
C LEU A 61 -5.39 17.21 -12.46
N THR A 62 -5.23 17.82 -11.30
CA THR A 62 -5.42 17.18 -9.99
C THR A 62 -6.84 16.61 -9.88
N MET A 63 -7.85 17.37 -10.35
CA MET A 63 -9.23 16.89 -10.41
C MET A 63 -9.36 15.59 -11.20
N LEU A 64 -8.76 15.52 -12.40
CA LEU A 64 -8.82 14.33 -13.25
C LEU A 64 -8.07 13.14 -12.64
N CYS A 65 -6.92 13.38 -12.01
CA CYS A 65 -6.13 12.35 -11.35
C CYS A 65 -6.91 11.72 -10.17
N ILE A 66 -7.48 12.56 -9.31
CA ILE A 66 -8.25 12.10 -8.14
C ILE A 66 -9.55 11.40 -8.58
N ALA A 67 -10.29 12.01 -9.50
CA ALA A 67 -11.53 11.44 -10.04
C ALA A 67 -11.26 10.10 -10.74
N GLY A 68 -10.20 10.02 -11.53
CA GLY A 68 -9.75 8.81 -12.20
C GLY A 68 -9.39 7.70 -11.22
N PHE A 69 -8.61 8.02 -10.18
CA PHE A 69 -8.26 7.07 -9.12
C PHE A 69 -9.52 6.52 -8.42
N VAL A 70 -10.42 7.40 -7.97
CA VAL A 70 -11.64 6.99 -7.27
C VAL A 70 -12.53 6.14 -8.15
N LEU A 71 -12.75 6.56 -9.40
CA LEU A 71 -13.58 5.84 -10.36
C LEU A 71 -13.03 4.44 -10.65
N LEU A 72 -11.78 4.37 -11.11
CA LEU A 72 -11.17 3.11 -11.55
C LEU A 72 -10.99 2.13 -10.38
N SER A 73 -10.54 2.61 -9.23
CA SER A 73 -10.37 1.78 -8.03
C SER A 73 -11.70 1.25 -7.52
N SER A 74 -12.72 2.09 -7.41
CA SER A 74 -14.04 1.69 -6.91
C SER A 74 -14.74 0.70 -7.83
N VAL A 75 -14.72 0.93 -9.15
CA VAL A 75 -15.31 0.02 -10.14
C VAL A 75 -14.57 -1.33 -10.13
N THR A 76 -13.25 -1.30 -10.13
CA THR A 76 -12.42 -2.52 -10.06
C THR A 76 -12.70 -3.32 -8.80
N LEU A 77 -12.81 -2.67 -7.65
CA LEU A 77 -13.16 -3.33 -6.38
C LEU A 77 -14.58 -3.89 -6.41
N GLY A 78 -15.56 -3.11 -6.87
CA GLY A 78 -16.96 -3.55 -6.94
C GLY A 78 -17.14 -4.80 -7.82
N ILE A 79 -16.56 -4.77 -9.02
CA ILE A 79 -16.59 -5.92 -9.96
C ILE A 79 -15.74 -7.08 -9.42
N GLY A 80 -14.56 -6.79 -8.93
CA GLY A 80 -13.59 -7.79 -8.48
C GLY A 80 -14.07 -8.57 -7.25
N LEU A 81 -14.63 -7.88 -6.26
CA LEU A 81 -15.24 -8.52 -5.09
C LEU A 81 -16.44 -9.39 -5.47
N ARG A 82 -17.33 -8.88 -6.34
CA ARG A 82 -18.48 -9.63 -6.84
C ARG A 82 -18.08 -10.88 -7.61
N LYS A 83 -17.03 -10.79 -8.45
CA LYS A 83 -16.47 -11.94 -9.21
C LYS A 83 -15.53 -12.80 -8.36
N ARG A 84 -15.36 -12.51 -7.07
CA ARG A 84 -14.46 -13.22 -6.15
C ARG A 84 -13.01 -13.31 -6.65
N LEU A 85 -12.52 -12.24 -7.32
CA LEU A 85 -11.15 -12.19 -7.79
C LEU A 85 -10.17 -12.28 -6.61
N PRO A 86 -8.94 -12.78 -6.83
CA PRO A 86 -7.93 -12.83 -5.77
C PRO A 86 -7.56 -11.43 -5.31
N TYR A 87 -7.53 -11.21 -3.99
CA TYR A 87 -7.22 -9.90 -3.40
C TYR A 87 -5.87 -9.34 -3.83
N ARG A 88 -4.89 -10.20 -4.13
CA ARG A 88 -3.59 -9.79 -4.67
C ARG A 88 -3.74 -9.06 -6.00
N LEU A 89 -4.56 -9.58 -6.90
CA LEU A 89 -4.82 -8.94 -8.18
C LEU A 89 -5.53 -7.60 -8.00
N LEU A 90 -6.51 -7.54 -7.11
CA LEU A 90 -7.20 -6.28 -6.79
C LEU A 90 -6.25 -5.24 -6.20
N ALA A 91 -5.37 -5.65 -5.29
CA ALA A 91 -4.38 -4.74 -4.70
C ALA A 91 -3.40 -4.19 -5.76
N VAL A 92 -2.92 -5.04 -6.67
CA VAL A 92 -2.03 -4.61 -7.76
C VAL A 92 -2.74 -3.65 -8.71
N LEU A 93 -4.00 -3.92 -9.08
CA LEU A 93 -4.76 -3.02 -9.98
C LEU A 93 -5.03 -1.66 -9.32
N VAL A 94 -5.44 -1.65 -8.05
CA VAL A 94 -5.67 -0.39 -7.31
C VAL A 94 -4.36 0.37 -7.10
N ALA A 95 -3.25 -0.34 -6.81
CA ALA A 95 -1.92 0.27 -6.70
C ALA A 95 -1.49 0.88 -8.05
N PHE A 96 -1.75 0.21 -9.16
CA PHE A 96 -1.47 0.75 -10.49
C PHE A 96 -2.25 2.05 -10.77
N PHE A 97 -3.53 2.11 -10.42
CA PHE A 97 -4.32 3.33 -10.58
C PHE A 97 -3.86 4.44 -9.64
N ALA A 98 -3.46 4.10 -8.42
CA ALA A 98 -2.87 5.05 -7.47
C ALA A 98 -1.53 5.60 -8.00
N LEU A 99 -0.66 4.73 -8.51
CA LEU A 99 0.61 5.12 -9.10
C LEU A 99 0.43 6.04 -10.30
N ALA A 100 -0.50 5.69 -11.20
CA ALA A 100 -0.82 6.51 -12.37
C ALA A 100 -1.33 7.90 -11.95
N ALA A 101 -2.25 7.95 -10.99
CA ALA A 101 -2.78 9.23 -10.49
C ALA A 101 -1.70 10.08 -9.82
N LEU A 102 -0.89 9.48 -8.93
CA LEU A 102 0.21 10.16 -8.24
C LEU A 102 1.27 10.67 -9.24
N TYR A 103 1.67 9.82 -10.18
CA TYR A 103 2.66 10.20 -11.19
C TYR A 103 2.16 11.32 -12.10
N LEU A 104 0.93 11.22 -12.60
CA LEU A 104 0.35 12.25 -13.46
C LEU A 104 0.18 13.58 -12.73
N ASP A 105 -0.24 13.54 -11.46
CA ASP A 105 -0.42 14.76 -10.66
C ASP A 105 0.90 15.45 -10.33
N THR A 106 1.97 14.69 -10.10
CA THR A 106 3.26 15.22 -9.66
C THR A 106 4.25 15.51 -10.80
N ALA A 107 4.35 14.63 -11.78
CA ALA A 107 5.35 14.73 -12.84
C ALA A 107 4.83 15.47 -14.09
N LEU A 108 3.54 15.30 -14.45
CA LEU A 108 3.00 15.86 -15.69
C LEU A 108 3.03 17.39 -15.74
N PRO A 109 2.77 18.17 -14.67
CA PRO A 109 2.89 19.62 -14.71
C PRO A 109 4.31 20.10 -15.10
N SER A 110 5.33 19.46 -14.55
CA SER A 110 6.73 19.76 -14.86
C SER A 110 7.08 19.41 -16.31
N LEU A 111 6.63 18.25 -16.78
CA LEU A 111 6.83 17.80 -18.16
C LEU A 111 6.14 18.74 -19.19
N LEU A 112 4.92 19.18 -18.90
CA LEU A 112 4.20 20.12 -19.76
C LEU A 112 4.88 21.51 -19.81
N ALA A 113 5.59 21.88 -18.74
CA ALA A 113 6.41 23.09 -18.68
C ALA A 113 7.80 22.92 -19.33
N GLY A 114 8.09 21.77 -19.95
CA GLY A 114 9.40 21.47 -20.56
C GLY A 114 10.53 21.27 -19.54
N LYS A 115 10.19 21.00 -18.28
CA LYS A 115 11.13 20.71 -17.20
C LYS A 115 11.25 19.20 -16.97
N GLU A 116 12.26 18.79 -16.18
CA GLU A 116 12.39 17.42 -15.75
C GLU A 116 11.20 16.95 -14.89
N PRO A 117 10.87 15.65 -14.89
CA PRO A 117 9.88 15.09 -13.97
C PRO A 117 10.20 15.48 -12.53
N PHE A 118 9.19 15.85 -11.74
CA PHE A 118 9.32 16.25 -10.34
C PHE A 118 10.06 17.57 -10.06
N ALA A 119 10.44 18.35 -11.07
CA ALA A 119 11.09 19.65 -10.84
C ALA A 119 10.30 20.56 -9.89
N GLY A 120 8.96 20.54 -9.94
CA GLY A 120 8.12 21.29 -9.01
C GLY A 120 8.23 20.81 -7.56
N ILE A 121 8.45 19.51 -7.34
CA ILE A 121 8.66 18.96 -5.99
C ILE A 121 10.03 19.35 -5.47
N VAL A 122 11.05 19.29 -6.31
CA VAL A 122 12.41 19.72 -5.97
C VAL A 122 12.41 21.20 -5.57
N GLU A 123 11.72 22.03 -6.33
CA GLU A 123 11.56 23.47 -6.02
C GLU A 123 10.87 23.70 -4.67
N LEU A 124 9.85 22.89 -4.36
CA LEU A 124 9.15 22.95 -3.07
C LEU A 124 10.06 22.55 -1.89
N PHE A 125 10.96 21.59 -2.09
CA PHE A 125 11.97 21.24 -1.10
C PHE A 125 12.96 22.37 -0.85
N TYR A 126 13.42 23.07 -1.89
CA TYR A 126 14.26 24.25 -1.72
C TYR A 126 13.55 25.35 -0.92
N GLN A 127 12.26 25.62 -1.24
CA GLN A 127 11.48 26.61 -0.49
C GLN A 127 11.32 26.23 0.99
N LEU A 128 11.10 24.95 1.28
CA LEU A 128 11.05 24.44 2.65
C LEU A 128 12.40 24.59 3.35
N GLU A 129 13.50 24.23 2.71
CA GLU A 129 14.85 24.38 3.25
C GLU A 129 15.14 25.83 3.61
N ASP A 130 14.81 26.78 2.72
CA ASP A 130 15.00 28.21 2.98
C ASP A 130 14.10 28.70 4.13
N ALA A 131 12.88 28.23 4.23
CA ALA A 131 11.98 28.56 5.34
C ALA A 131 12.52 28.06 6.69
N TYR A 132 13.09 26.84 6.74
CA TYR A 132 13.72 26.30 7.95
C TYR A 132 14.98 27.08 8.33
N LYS A 133 15.84 27.43 7.36
CA LYS A 133 17.01 28.28 7.61
C LYS A 133 16.60 29.65 8.17
N GLN A 134 15.56 30.27 7.64
CA GLN A 134 15.01 31.52 8.14
C GLN A 134 14.46 31.40 9.57
N ALA A 135 13.90 30.22 9.91
CA ALA A 135 13.46 29.93 11.28
C ALA A 135 14.59 29.59 12.26
N GLY A 136 15.86 29.63 11.82
CA GLY A 136 17.03 29.32 12.65
C GLY A 136 17.21 27.81 12.93
N LEU A 137 16.57 26.96 12.19
CA LEU A 137 16.71 25.51 12.32
C LEU A 137 17.79 25.00 11.35
N ASP A 138 18.84 24.38 11.90
CA ASP A 138 19.89 23.77 11.09
C ASP A 138 19.41 22.37 10.59
N ILE A 139 19.08 22.32 9.32
CA ILE A 139 18.71 21.07 8.62
C ILE A 139 19.83 20.55 7.72
N SER A 140 21.04 21.08 7.85
CA SER A 140 22.20 20.62 7.06
C SER A 140 22.51 19.13 7.25
N SER A 141 22.08 18.55 8.39
CA SER A 141 22.14 17.10 8.64
C SER A 141 21.11 16.28 7.81
N LEU A 142 20.08 16.92 7.27
CA LEU A 142 19.09 16.34 6.37
C LEU A 142 19.49 16.53 4.88
N GLN A 143 20.78 16.64 4.58
CA GLN A 143 21.30 16.74 3.21
C GLN A 143 20.82 15.60 2.32
N LEU A 144 19.54 15.61 1.99
CA LEU A 144 19.04 15.02 0.76
C LEU A 144 19.63 15.92 -0.35
N SER A 145 20.74 15.47 -0.95
CA SER A 145 21.25 16.19 -2.10
C SER A 145 20.12 16.28 -3.11
N THR A 146 19.75 17.47 -3.48
CA THR A 146 18.64 17.75 -4.42
C THR A 146 18.82 17.05 -5.76
N GLU A 147 20.04 16.62 -6.08
CA GLU A 147 20.39 15.82 -7.23
C GLU A 147 19.82 14.37 -7.16
N VAL A 148 19.74 13.79 -5.97
CA VAL A 148 19.25 12.42 -5.76
C VAL A 148 17.72 12.39 -5.55
N LEU A 149 17.14 13.53 -5.21
CA LEU A 149 15.71 13.63 -4.89
C LEU A 149 14.80 13.08 -6.00
N PRO A 150 14.94 13.45 -7.29
CA PRO A 150 14.08 12.93 -8.36
C PRO A 150 14.12 11.41 -8.48
N GLU A 151 15.29 10.81 -8.29
CA GLU A 151 15.50 9.37 -8.40
C GLU A 151 14.84 8.59 -7.27
N VAL A 152 14.89 9.14 -6.05
CA VAL A 152 14.22 8.56 -4.87
C VAL A 152 12.71 8.65 -5.01
N PHE A 153 12.19 9.70 -5.64
CA PHE A 153 10.74 9.88 -5.81
C PHE A 153 10.06 8.75 -6.57
N TYR A 154 10.68 8.17 -7.58
CA TYR A 154 10.11 7.01 -8.26
C TYR A 154 9.84 5.86 -7.28
N GLY A 155 10.81 5.54 -6.42
CA GLY A 155 10.66 4.52 -5.40
C GLY A 155 9.58 4.86 -4.37
N VAL A 156 9.54 6.12 -3.91
CA VAL A 156 8.55 6.59 -2.94
C VAL A 156 7.12 6.52 -3.52
N LEU A 157 6.90 6.95 -4.77
CA LEU A 157 5.59 6.88 -5.41
C LEU A 157 5.09 5.44 -5.54
N ILE A 158 5.97 4.51 -5.90
CA ILE A 158 5.62 3.09 -6.00
C ILE A 158 5.25 2.54 -4.62
N ALA A 159 6.06 2.81 -3.60
CA ALA A 159 5.78 2.36 -2.24
C ALA A 159 4.46 2.91 -1.68
N LEU A 160 4.18 4.20 -1.93
CA LEU A 160 2.90 4.83 -1.58
C LEU A 160 1.74 4.18 -2.32
N ALA A 161 1.87 3.95 -3.62
CA ALA A 161 0.83 3.34 -4.44
C ALA A 161 0.53 1.90 -3.99
N GLU A 162 1.54 1.10 -3.64
CA GLU A 162 1.36 -0.23 -3.06
C GLU A 162 0.62 -0.17 -1.72
N GLY A 163 1.00 0.75 -0.83
CA GLY A 163 0.32 0.99 0.43
C GLY A 163 -1.14 1.36 0.24
N VAL A 164 -1.44 2.27 -0.69
CA VAL A 164 -2.80 2.67 -1.06
C VAL A 164 -3.59 1.47 -1.59
N GLY A 165 -3.03 0.71 -2.52
CA GLY A 165 -3.67 -0.47 -3.10
C GLY A 165 -4.01 -1.52 -2.05
N PHE A 166 -3.04 -1.83 -1.19
CA PHE A 166 -3.22 -2.77 -0.09
C PHE A 166 -4.29 -2.33 0.90
N LEU A 167 -4.19 -1.11 1.43
CA LEU A 167 -5.13 -0.59 2.43
C LEU A 167 -6.55 -0.50 1.88
N THR A 168 -6.71 -0.06 0.64
CA THR A 168 -8.02 0.06 -0.02
C THR A 168 -8.70 -1.31 -0.11
N VAL A 169 -7.98 -2.36 -0.50
CA VAL A 169 -8.53 -3.72 -0.61
C VAL A 169 -8.86 -4.31 0.77
N VAL A 170 -7.99 -4.09 1.77
CA VAL A 170 -8.24 -4.55 3.14
C VAL A 170 -9.49 -3.90 3.72
N LEU A 171 -9.65 -2.59 3.53
CA LEU A 171 -10.82 -1.85 3.98
C LEU A 171 -12.10 -2.29 3.25
N ALA A 172 -12.04 -2.47 1.92
CA ALA A 172 -13.18 -2.95 1.14
C ALA A 172 -13.64 -4.34 1.60
N LYS A 173 -12.68 -5.24 1.88
CA LYS A 173 -12.97 -6.55 2.47
C LYS A 173 -13.55 -6.42 3.86
N TRP A 174 -13.01 -5.54 4.71
CA TRP A 174 -13.51 -5.31 6.06
C TRP A 174 -14.95 -4.81 6.06
N PHE A 175 -15.29 -3.82 5.21
CA PHE A 175 -16.67 -3.36 5.01
C PHE A 175 -17.58 -4.50 4.55
N SER A 176 -17.13 -5.29 3.57
CA SER A 176 -17.90 -6.42 3.04
C SER A 176 -18.19 -7.47 4.12
N THR A 177 -17.20 -7.79 4.95
CA THR A 177 -17.35 -8.76 6.05
C THR A 177 -18.31 -8.24 7.12
N LYS A 178 -18.24 -6.96 7.48
CA LYS A 178 -19.15 -6.34 8.46
C LYS A 178 -20.59 -6.31 7.98
N ALA A 179 -20.79 -6.11 6.68
CA ALA A 179 -22.12 -6.13 6.05
C ALA A 179 -22.59 -7.54 5.70
N LYS A 180 -21.87 -8.61 6.06
CA LYS A 180 -22.16 -10.00 5.72
C LYS A 180 -22.33 -10.25 4.20
N ALA A 181 -21.66 -9.43 3.37
CA ALA A 181 -21.66 -9.62 1.93
C ALA A 181 -20.84 -10.88 1.58
N ASP A 182 -21.28 -11.56 0.53
CA ASP A 182 -20.60 -12.77 0.05
C ASP A 182 -19.29 -12.38 -0.68
N VAL A 183 -18.19 -12.56 0.01
CA VAL A 183 -16.84 -12.27 -0.52
C VAL A 183 -15.91 -13.45 -0.28
N ARG A 184 -14.90 -13.59 -1.13
CA ARG A 184 -13.88 -14.61 -0.95
C ARG A 184 -13.23 -14.48 0.44
N PRO A 185 -13.01 -15.59 1.17
CA PRO A 185 -12.27 -15.54 2.42
C PRO A 185 -10.83 -15.09 2.15
N MET A 186 -10.34 -14.15 2.96
CA MET A 186 -8.95 -13.69 2.92
C MET A 186 -8.15 -14.44 3.96
N ALA A 187 -7.03 -15.02 3.55
CA ALA A 187 -6.13 -15.64 4.51
C ALA A 187 -5.73 -14.62 5.60
N PRO A 188 -5.63 -15.03 6.86
CA PRO A 188 -5.10 -14.17 7.91
C PRO A 188 -3.76 -13.57 7.50
N PHE A 189 -3.52 -12.31 7.84
CA PHE A 189 -2.29 -11.59 7.47
C PHE A 189 -1.02 -12.37 7.86
N VAL A 190 -1.06 -13.03 9.00
CA VAL A 190 0.02 -13.89 9.50
C VAL A 190 0.37 -15.05 8.54
N ARG A 191 -0.56 -15.48 7.68
CA ARG A 191 -0.34 -16.54 6.67
C ARG A 191 0.07 -16.00 5.30
N TRP A 192 0.23 -14.71 5.15
CA TRP A 192 0.62 -14.11 3.87
C TRP A 192 2.08 -14.42 3.54
N GLN A 193 2.31 -14.73 2.27
CA GLN A 193 3.61 -15.14 1.75
C GLN A 193 3.88 -14.46 0.43
N LEU A 194 5.13 -14.13 0.23
CA LEU A 194 5.61 -13.71 -1.08
C LEU A 194 5.71 -14.91 -2.03
N PRO A 195 5.50 -14.70 -3.33
CA PRO A 195 5.67 -15.76 -4.34
C PRO A 195 7.08 -16.37 -4.26
N SER A 196 7.16 -17.70 -4.37
CA SER A 196 8.45 -18.40 -4.37
C SER A 196 9.36 -18.01 -5.54
N SER A 197 8.79 -17.54 -6.64
CA SER A 197 9.56 -17.01 -7.80
C SER A 197 10.47 -15.85 -7.43
N LEU A 198 10.14 -15.06 -6.40
CA LEU A 198 10.99 -13.97 -5.92
C LEU A 198 12.32 -14.46 -5.34
N ARG A 199 12.42 -15.72 -4.91
CA ARG A 199 13.71 -16.29 -4.45
C ARG A 199 14.78 -16.29 -5.54
N ILE A 200 14.35 -16.49 -6.78
CA ILE A 200 15.24 -16.45 -7.96
C ILE A 200 15.25 -15.05 -8.56
N GLY A 201 14.10 -14.38 -8.62
CA GLY A 201 13.97 -13.06 -9.22
C GLY A 201 14.80 -11.99 -8.50
N MET A 202 14.85 -12.01 -7.17
CA MET A 202 15.60 -11.00 -6.40
C MET A 202 17.13 -11.01 -6.68
N PRO A 203 17.83 -12.15 -6.63
CA PRO A 203 19.24 -12.19 -7.02
C PRO A 203 19.47 -11.76 -8.47
N MET A 204 18.56 -12.08 -9.39
CA MET A 204 18.68 -11.67 -10.79
C MET A 204 18.56 -10.15 -10.94
N ILE A 205 17.59 -9.53 -10.24
CA ILE A 205 17.42 -8.07 -10.25
C ILE A 205 18.64 -7.41 -9.61
N ALA A 206 19.11 -7.91 -8.47
CA ALA A 206 20.31 -7.39 -7.82
C ALA A 206 21.54 -7.49 -8.73
N ALA A 207 21.73 -8.62 -9.40
CA ALA A 207 22.82 -8.81 -10.35
C ALA A 207 22.72 -7.86 -11.55
N ALA A 208 21.50 -7.63 -12.08
CA ALA A 208 21.27 -6.66 -13.15
C ALA A 208 21.62 -5.24 -12.72
N ILE A 209 21.20 -4.82 -11.53
CA ILE A 209 21.52 -3.48 -10.97
C ILE A 209 23.03 -3.34 -10.79
N ILE A 210 23.71 -4.33 -10.20
CA ILE A 210 25.18 -4.32 -10.03
C ILE A 210 25.88 -4.20 -11.39
N LEU A 211 25.39 -4.93 -12.40
CA LEU A 211 25.94 -4.85 -13.74
C LEU A 211 25.78 -3.45 -14.35
N MET A 212 24.62 -2.80 -14.14
CA MET A 212 24.37 -1.41 -14.58
C MET A 212 25.36 -0.43 -13.93
N PHE A 213 25.65 -0.60 -12.63
CA PHE A 213 26.69 0.22 -11.96
C PHE A 213 28.09 -0.03 -12.50
N ILE A 214 28.47 -1.30 -12.74
CA ILE A 214 29.78 -1.64 -13.32
C ILE A 214 29.95 -1.04 -14.72
N LEU A 215 28.87 -1.03 -15.52
CA LEU A 215 28.87 -0.45 -16.86
C LEU A 215 28.70 1.07 -16.89
N ASN A 216 28.66 1.73 -15.72
CA ASN A 216 28.41 3.17 -15.58
C ASN A 216 27.16 3.65 -16.35
N TYR A 217 26.07 2.85 -16.32
CA TYR A 217 24.82 3.22 -16.95
C TYR A 217 24.13 4.33 -16.19
N GLY A 218 23.87 5.48 -16.82
CA GLY A 218 23.37 6.69 -16.18
C GLY A 218 21.98 6.61 -15.51
N GLY A 219 21.25 5.48 -15.66
CA GLY A 219 19.98 5.23 -14.99
C GLY A 219 20.05 4.19 -13.86
N ALA A 220 21.26 3.72 -13.47
CA ALA A 220 21.43 2.65 -12.49
C ALA A 220 20.81 2.99 -11.12
N GLU A 221 20.97 4.23 -10.65
CA GLU A 221 20.41 4.71 -9.38
C GLU A 221 18.88 4.77 -9.42
N THR A 222 18.30 5.26 -10.49
CA THR A 222 16.84 5.28 -10.70
C THR A 222 16.26 3.88 -10.66
N VAL A 223 16.90 2.91 -11.35
CA VAL A 223 16.46 1.51 -11.33
C VAL A 223 16.59 0.90 -9.95
N MET A 224 17.67 1.18 -9.24
CA MET A 224 17.88 0.72 -7.87
C MET A 224 16.81 1.28 -6.92
N ASN A 225 16.56 2.58 -6.95
CA ASN A 225 15.56 3.24 -6.11
C ASN A 225 14.14 2.76 -6.42
N THR A 226 13.84 2.54 -7.71
CA THR A 226 12.57 1.94 -8.16
C THR A 226 12.40 0.53 -7.62
N ALA A 227 13.44 -0.30 -7.69
CA ALA A 227 13.42 -1.65 -7.14
C ALA A 227 13.25 -1.64 -5.61
N PHE A 228 13.94 -0.74 -4.90
CA PHE A 228 13.72 -0.55 -3.47
C PHE A 228 12.28 -0.15 -3.14
N GLY A 229 11.71 0.81 -3.87
CA GLY A 229 10.31 1.24 -3.69
C GLY A 229 9.32 0.09 -3.88
N LEU A 230 9.57 -0.78 -4.87
CA LEU A 230 8.71 -1.92 -5.16
C LEU A 230 8.84 -3.06 -4.14
N PHE A 231 10.04 -3.41 -3.72
CA PHE A 231 10.25 -4.62 -2.94
C PHE A 231 10.28 -4.39 -1.43
N MET A 232 10.73 -3.22 -0.99
CA MET A 232 10.86 -2.92 0.43
C MET A 232 9.53 -3.00 1.19
N PRO A 233 8.41 -2.41 0.71
CA PRO A 233 7.11 -2.53 1.38
C PRO A 233 6.61 -3.97 1.43
N LEU A 234 6.83 -4.77 0.38
CA LEU A 234 6.45 -6.17 0.33
C LEU A 234 7.22 -7.01 1.35
N PHE A 235 8.53 -6.78 1.46
CA PHE A 235 9.35 -7.45 2.48
C PHE A 235 8.98 -6.99 3.89
N ALA A 236 8.77 -5.68 4.09
CA ALA A 236 8.34 -5.14 5.37
C ALA A 236 7.00 -5.75 5.82
N ALA A 237 6.01 -5.85 4.92
CA ALA A 237 4.74 -6.51 5.22
C ALA A 237 4.91 -7.98 5.62
N THR A 238 5.81 -8.71 4.94
CA THR A 238 6.13 -10.10 5.28
C THR A 238 6.88 -10.20 6.62
N GLY A 239 7.78 -9.26 6.89
CA GLY A 239 8.47 -9.13 8.16
C GLY A 239 7.52 -8.86 9.32
N ILE A 240 6.57 -7.92 9.16
CA ILE A 240 5.51 -7.64 10.13
C ILE A 240 4.67 -8.91 10.38
N ALA A 241 4.27 -9.63 9.34
CA ALA A 241 3.51 -10.87 9.49
C ALA A 241 4.30 -11.93 10.27
N SER A 242 5.62 -12.02 10.06
CA SER A 242 6.50 -12.94 10.79
C SER A 242 6.66 -12.53 12.25
N PHE A 243 6.80 -11.24 12.50
CA PHE A 243 6.88 -10.67 13.84
C PHE A 243 5.60 -10.94 14.64
N ILE A 244 4.44 -10.64 14.05
CA ILE A 244 3.14 -10.91 14.67
C ILE A 244 3.03 -12.41 15.03
N TYR A 245 3.41 -13.30 14.11
CA TYR A 245 3.36 -14.74 14.36
C TYR A 245 4.22 -15.15 15.55
N ILE A 246 5.48 -14.71 15.62
CA ILE A 246 6.39 -15.04 16.71
C ILE A 246 5.82 -14.62 18.07
N PHE A 247 5.26 -13.41 18.15
CA PHE A 247 4.74 -12.86 19.40
C PHE A 247 3.33 -13.32 19.78
N SER A 248 2.56 -13.90 18.84
CA SER A 248 1.22 -14.44 19.09
C SER A 248 1.18 -15.96 19.27
N ARG A 249 2.22 -16.69 18.85
CA ARG A 249 2.25 -18.15 18.79
C ARG A 249 1.92 -18.84 20.12
N ASN A 250 2.47 -18.35 21.22
CA ASN A 250 2.34 -18.98 22.54
C ASN A 250 1.17 -18.43 23.36
N ARG A 251 0.23 -17.69 22.73
CA ARG A 251 -0.88 -17.06 23.45
C ARG A 251 -2.22 -17.71 23.15
N PRO A 252 -3.08 -17.88 24.15
CA PRO A 252 -4.47 -18.25 23.91
C PRO A 252 -5.11 -17.23 22.98
N ASN A 253 -5.89 -17.70 22.01
CA ASN A 253 -6.55 -16.89 20.98
C ASN A 253 -5.62 -16.19 19.98
N GLN A 254 -4.32 -16.55 19.92
CA GLN A 254 -3.34 -15.93 19.02
C GLN A 254 -3.34 -14.39 19.09
N SER A 255 -3.61 -13.83 20.25
CA SER A 255 -3.63 -12.38 20.45
C SER A 255 -2.20 -11.82 20.54
N VAL A 256 -1.95 -10.70 19.88
CA VAL A 256 -0.67 -10.00 19.97
C VAL A 256 -0.61 -9.25 21.30
N SER A 257 0.54 -9.31 22.00
CA SER A 257 0.68 -8.56 23.24
C SER A 257 0.72 -7.06 23.01
N PRO A 258 0.22 -6.23 23.93
CA PRO A 258 0.39 -4.78 23.85
C PRO A 258 1.87 -4.37 23.72
N PHE A 259 2.76 -5.04 24.43
CA PHE A 259 4.21 -4.83 24.32
C PHE A 259 4.71 -5.11 22.90
N ALA A 260 4.29 -6.21 22.26
CA ALA A 260 4.70 -6.51 20.89
C ALA A 260 4.14 -5.51 19.89
N VAL A 261 2.93 -4.95 20.13
CA VAL A 261 2.37 -3.87 19.30
C VAL A 261 3.21 -2.60 19.39
N VAL A 262 3.57 -2.20 20.62
CA VAL A 262 4.42 -1.02 20.85
C VAL A 262 5.80 -1.22 20.25
N LEU A 263 6.42 -2.39 20.45
CA LEU A 263 7.73 -2.72 19.88
C LEU A 263 7.67 -2.71 18.35
N MET A 264 6.62 -3.27 17.75
CA MET A 264 6.42 -3.26 16.30
C MET A 264 6.25 -1.84 15.77
N ALA A 265 5.44 -0.99 16.44
CA ALA A 265 5.28 0.41 16.07
C ALA A 265 6.63 1.15 16.15
N PHE A 266 7.42 0.91 17.20
CA PHE A 266 8.75 1.46 17.33
C PHE A 266 9.67 1.03 16.17
N VAL A 267 9.70 -0.26 15.84
CA VAL A 267 10.53 -0.77 14.73
C VAL A 267 10.08 -0.20 13.38
N ILE A 268 8.77 -0.05 13.15
CA ILE A 268 8.23 0.58 11.92
C ILE A 268 8.72 2.03 11.82
N CYS A 269 8.67 2.79 12.90
CA CYS A 269 9.04 4.20 12.90
C CYS A 269 10.55 4.43 12.78
N PHE A 270 11.37 3.63 13.48
CA PHE A 270 12.80 3.89 13.60
C PHE A 270 13.67 3.06 12.64
N SER A 271 13.19 1.91 12.20
CA SER A 271 13.98 1.05 11.32
C SER A 271 13.12 0.13 10.45
N PRO A 272 12.39 0.66 9.46
CA PRO A 272 11.60 -0.14 8.54
C PRO A 272 12.45 -1.15 7.75
N PHE A 273 13.74 -0.86 7.58
CA PHE A 273 14.71 -1.77 6.96
C PHE A 273 14.89 -3.09 7.73
N LEU A 274 14.80 -3.06 9.06
CA LEU A 274 14.85 -4.30 9.86
C LEU A 274 13.67 -5.22 9.53
N LEU A 275 12.47 -4.67 9.38
CA LEU A 275 11.30 -5.46 9.01
C LEU A 275 11.43 -6.01 7.60
N ALA A 276 11.95 -5.22 6.67
CA ALA A 276 12.22 -5.70 5.30
C ALA A 276 13.29 -6.81 5.31
N GLY A 277 14.34 -6.68 6.11
CA GLY A 277 15.35 -7.72 6.32
C GLY A 277 14.74 -9.02 6.86
N PHE A 278 13.86 -8.94 7.86
CA PHE A 278 13.11 -10.10 8.37
C PHE A 278 12.24 -10.75 7.28
N GLY A 279 11.57 -9.94 6.46
CA GLY A 279 10.78 -10.44 5.33
C GLY A 279 11.63 -11.12 4.26
N LEU A 280 12.82 -10.59 4.00
CA LEU A 280 13.79 -11.19 3.07
C LEU A 280 14.29 -12.54 3.62
N VAL A 281 14.65 -12.62 4.89
CA VAL A 281 15.02 -13.87 5.54
C VAL A 281 13.88 -14.89 5.46
N GLU A 282 12.63 -14.47 5.72
CA GLU A 282 11.46 -15.33 5.60
C GLU A 282 11.27 -15.85 4.17
N LEU A 283 11.50 -15.01 3.15
CA LEU A 283 11.40 -15.42 1.75
C LEU A 283 12.31 -16.62 1.46
N TYR A 284 13.56 -16.60 1.94
CA TYR A 284 14.52 -17.66 1.66
C TYR A 284 14.38 -18.87 2.57
N THR A 285 14.16 -18.67 3.86
CA THR A 285 14.13 -19.74 4.86
C THR A 285 12.76 -20.40 5.01
N GLY A 286 11.68 -19.63 4.81
CA GLY A 286 10.30 -20.07 5.07
C GLY A 286 10.08 -20.49 6.51
N PHE A 287 10.83 -19.91 7.47
CA PHE A 287 10.85 -20.38 8.87
C PHE A 287 9.46 -20.33 9.51
N ARG A 288 8.70 -19.28 9.28
CA ARG A 288 7.33 -19.12 9.82
C ARG A 288 6.42 -20.26 9.39
N LEU A 289 6.46 -20.62 8.10
CA LEU A 289 5.65 -21.72 7.57
C LEU A 289 6.06 -23.09 8.12
N LYS A 290 7.37 -23.30 8.31
CA LYS A 290 7.86 -24.51 8.93
C LYS A 290 7.36 -24.62 10.37
N MET A 291 7.40 -23.51 11.12
CA MET A 291 6.86 -23.46 12.48
C MET A 291 5.34 -23.68 12.50
N MET A 292 4.57 -23.03 11.62
CA MET A 292 3.11 -23.23 11.53
C MET A 292 2.75 -24.69 11.26
N ARG A 293 3.47 -25.37 10.37
CA ARG A 293 3.25 -26.80 10.09
C ARG A 293 3.50 -27.69 11.29
N VAL A 294 4.49 -27.35 12.10
CA VAL A 294 4.76 -28.09 13.35
C VAL A 294 3.64 -27.88 14.34
N ASP A 295 3.18 -26.64 14.52
CA ASP A 295 2.08 -26.31 15.44
C ASP A 295 0.76 -26.99 15.02
N ASP A 296 0.42 -26.99 13.71
CA ASP A 296 -0.77 -27.68 13.19
C ASP A 296 -0.69 -29.21 13.42
N LYS A 297 0.49 -29.82 13.28
CA LYS A 297 0.69 -31.24 13.58
C LYS A 297 0.53 -31.57 15.09
N ILE A 298 1.08 -30.72 15.96
CA ILE A 298 0.94 -30.92 17.42
C ILE A 298 -0.54 -30.80 17.81
N LEU A 299 -1.26 -29.82 17.31
CA LEU A 299 -2.70 -29.66 17.56
C LEU A 299 -3.51 -30.86 17.08
N SER A 300 -3.20 -31.42 15.91
CA SER A 300 -3.87 -32.60 15.40
C SER A 300 -3.63 -33.85 16.27
N LEU A 301 -2.43 -34.03 16.82
CA LEU A 301 -2.09 -35.12 17.71
C LEU A 301 -2.81 -34.99 19.07
N ILE A 302 -2.95 -33.78 19.61
CA ILE A 302 -3.66 -33.52 20.88
C ILE A 302 -5.16 -33.87 20.70
N HIS A 303 -5.79 -33.47 19.58
CA HIS A 303 -7.20 -33.83 19.31
C HIS A 303 -7.45 -35.33 19.13
N ILE A 304 -6.47 -36.06 18.63
CA ILE A 304 -6.57 -37.53 18.53
C ILE A 304 -6.42 -38.22 19.88
N SER A 305 -5.66 -37.61 20.80
CA SER A 305 -5.37 -38.20 22.13
C SER A 305 -6.41 -37.82 23.20
N GLU A 306 -7.34 -36.90 22.96
CA GLU A 306 -8.48 -36.67 23.85
C GLU A 306 -9.53 -37.76 23.64
N PRO A 307 -9.63 -38.76 24.58
CA PRO A 307 -10.74 -39.70 24.49
C PRO A 307 -12.02 -38.92 24.71
N THR A 308 -12.97 -39.12 23.81
CA THR A 308 -14.37 -38.66 23.94
C THR A 308 -14.89 -39.03 25.34
N ARG A 309 -14.76 -38.12 26.30
CA ARG A 309 -15.54 -38.17 27.51
C ARG A 309 -16.98 -37.85 27.14
N ARG A 310 -17.75 -38.93 26.92
CA ARG A 310 -19.20 -38.88 26.99
C ARG A 310 -19.64 -38.94 28.46
#